data_fb012fc699cd37dfa3357b583f7ff56c
#
_entry.id   fb012fc699cd37dfa3357b583f7ff56c
#
_cell.length_a   1.000
_cell.length_b   1.000
_cell.length_c   1.000
_cell.angle_alpha   90.00
_cell.angle_beta   90.00
_cell.angle_gamma   90.00
#
_symmetry.space_group_name_H-M   'P 1'
#
loop_
_entity.id
_entity.type
_entity.pdbx_description
1 polymer ?
#
loop_
_entity_poly.entity_id
_entity_poly.type
_entity_poly.pdbx_seq_one_letter_code
_entity_poly.pdbx_strand_id
1 'polypeptide(L)'
;KICKELKEYEAVVMSVNPFANAQVCCGGVDANEVDGTTMESKICPGLYLAGEILDVDGICGGYNLQFAWSSGMIAGRCAAGNAEKKSIEKKSIEKKNIEKKRNINKKPMEKKPVKKYAEKKYTQKTRRTART
;
A
#
# COMPACT_ATOMS: atom_id res chain seq x y z
N LYS A 1 -25.52 52.53 24.63
CA LYS A 1 -26.47 51.43 24.84
C LYS A 1 -26.25 50.32 23.83
N ILE A 2 -26.24 50.59 22.52
CA ILE A 2 -26.06 49.61 21.43
C ILE A 2 -24.74 48.81 21.57
N CYS A 3 -23.62 49.49 21.88
CA CYS A 3 -22.34 48.80 22.05
C CYS A 3 -22.30 47.83 23.21
N LYS A 4 -23.07 48.12 24.30
CA LYS A 4 -23.17 47.22 25.44
C LYS A 4 -23.97 46.01 25.08
N GLU A 5 -25.12 46.14 24.43
CA GLU A 5 -25.98 45.04 23.97
C GLU A 5 -25.25 44.10 22.98
N LEU A 6 -24.39 44.64 22.09
CA LEU A 6 -23.61 43.88 21.16
C LEU A 6 -22.46 43.09 21.83
N LYS A 7 -21.86 43.65 22.89
CA LYS A 7 -20.72 43.02 23.58
C LYS A 7 -21.13 42.06 24.69
N GLU A 8 -22.27 42.29 25.27
CA GLU A 8 -22.80 41.52 26.43
C GLU A 8 -24.11 40.83 26.07
N TYR A 9 -24.22 40.36 24.77
CA TYR A 9 -25.40 39.63 24.34
C TYR A 9 -25.40 38.23 24.99
N GLU A 10 -26.42 37.94 25.78
CA GLU A 10 -26.58 36.66 26.41
C GLU A 10 -27.72 35.88 25.72
N ALA A 11 -27.45 34.61 25.39
CA ALA A 11 -28.45 33.71 24.86
C ALA A 11 -28.38 32.37 25.60
N VAL A 12 -29.57 31.84 25.94
CA VAL A 12 -29.66 30.52 26.55
C VAL A 12 -29.78 29.46 25.45
N VAL A 13 -28.82 28.58 25.42
CA VAL A 13 -28.86 27.44 24.50
C VAL A 13 -29.80 26.39 25.01
N MET A 14 -30.93 26.20 24.35
CA MET A 14 -31.97 25.25 24.73
C MET A 14 -31.76 23.85 24.19
N SER A 15 -31.18 23.72 22.97
CA SER A 15 -30.87 22.48 22.32
C SER A 15 -29.85 22.68 21.18
N VAL A 16 -29.34 21.61 20.63
CA VAL A 16 -28.49 21.60 19.43
C VAL A 16 -29.28 21.06 18.23
N ASN A 17 -28.89 21.46 17.05
CA ASN A 17 -29.45 20.90 15.83
C ASN A 17 -29.08 19.41 15.66
N PRO A 18 -29.93 18.63 14.95
CA PRO A 18 -29.61 17.24 14.61
C PRO A 18 -28.26 17.14 13.87
N PHE A 19 -27.54 16.02 14.02
CA PHE A 19 -26.27 15.75 13.38
C PHE A 19 -26.32 15.94 11.86
N ALA A 20 -27.45 15.64 11.22
CA ALA A 20 -27.65 15.86 9.78
C ALA A 20 -27.46 17.32 9.33
N ASN A 21 -27.51 18.28 10.24
CA ASN A 21 -27.31 19.71 9.96
C ASN A 21 -25.88 20.18 10.29
N ALA A 22 -25.00 19.28 10.74
CA ALA A 22 -23.61 19.62 11.03
C ALA A 22 -22.85 19.92 9.73
N GLN A 23 -22.16 21.05 9.70
CA GLN A 23 -21.30 21.43 8.58
C GLN A 23 -19.90 20.82 8.66
N VAL A 24 -19.48 20.45 9.86
CA VAL A 24 -18.18 19.84 10.18
C VAL A 24 -18.40 18.79 11.28
N CYS A 25 -17.70 17.68 11.20
CA CYS A 25 -17.74 16.62 12.21
C CYS A 25 -16.38 16.50 12.88
N CYS A 26 -16.35 16.48 14.21
CA CYS A 26 -15.14 16.16 14.97
C CYS A 26 -14.89 14.65 14.95
N GLY A 27 -13.61 14.28 15.01
CA GLY A 27 -13.17 12.89 15.00
C GLY A 27 -12.78 12.41 13.60
N GLY A 28 -12.15 11.26 13.55
CA GLY A 28 -11.63 10.69 12.32
C GLY A 28 -10.38 9.83 12.58
N VAL A 29 -9.55 9.67 11.56
CA VAL A 29 -8.25 9.00 11.69
C VAL A 29 -7.28 9.96 12.38
N ASP A 30 -6.56 9.47 13.41
CA ASP A 30 -5.56 10.26 14.13
C ASP A 30 -4.50 10.79 13.14
N ALA A 31 -4.29 12.10 13.14
CA ALA A 31 -3.30 12.75 12.31
C ALA A 31 -1.87 12.24 12.56
N ASN A 32 -1.58 11.72 13.76
CA ASN A 32 -0.29 11.09 14.09
C ASN A 32 -0.05 9.77 13.32
N GLU A 33 -1.10 9.10 12.85
CA GLU A 33 -1.00 7.86 12.07
C GLU A 33 -0.75 8.10 10.57
N VAL A 34 -0.67 9.35 10.15
CA VAL A 34 -0.46 9.76 8.77
C VAL A 34 0.83 10.58 8.65
N ASP A 35 1.56 10.38 7.58
CA ASP A 35 2.71 11.21 7.24
C ASP A 35 2.24 12.54 6.65
N GLY A 36 2.50 13.65 7.36
CA GLY A 36 2.07 15.00 6.96
C GLY A 36 2.68 15.51 5.65
N THR A 37 3.74 14.87 5.14
CA THR A 37 4.40 15.27 3.89
C THR A 37 3.87 14.53 2.67
N THR A 38 3.35 13.32 2.86
CA THR A 38 2.88 12.43 1.79
C THR A 38 1.40 12.11 1.88
N MET A 39 0.78 12.34 3.02
CA MET A 39 -0.58 11.89 3.36
C MET A 39 -0.74 10.36 3.33
N GLU A 40 0.35 9.59 3.40
CA GLU A 40 0.34 8.14 3.47
C GLU A 40 0.16 7.66 4.91
N SER A 41 -0.67 6.64 5.10
CA SER A 41 -0.82 5.98 6.40
C SER A 41 0.49 5.32 6.83
N LYS A 42 0.92 5.57 8.06
CA LYS A 42 2.08 4.91 8.68
C LYS A 42 1.79 3.45 9.04
N ILE A 43 0.51 3.09 9.18
CA ILE A 43 0.06 1.74 9.56
C ILE A 43 -0.15 0.88 8.31
N CYS A 44 -0.75 1.44 7.26
CA CYS A 44 -1.09 0.71 6.04
C CYS A 44 -0.37 1.31 4.82
N PRO A 45 0.79 0.79 4.41
CA PRO A 45 1.54 1.30 3.27
C PRO A 45 0.73 1.27 1.97
N GLY A 46 0.73 2.38 1.25
CA GLY A 46 -0.02 2.55 0.01
C GLY A 46 -1.45 3.07 0.20
N LEU A 47 -1.90 3.28 1.44
CA LEU A 47 -3.15 3.96 1.76
C LEU A 47 -2.88 5.45 1.99
N TYR A 48 -3.57 6.29 1.25
CA TYR A 48 -3.49 7.74 1.37
C TYR A 48 -4.80 8.29 1.90
N LEU A 49 -4.73 9.21 2.86
CA LEU A 49 -5.88 9.80 3.54
C LEU A 49 -5.84 11.32 3.39
N ALA A 50 -6.98 11.95 3.13
CA ALA A 50 -7.03 13.38 2.93
C ALA A 50 -8.40 13.97 3.30
N GLY A 51 -8.42 15.24 3.70
CA GLY A 51 -9.64 15.96 4.03
C GLY A 51 -10.22 15.55 5.38
N GLU A 52 -11.53 15.65 5.50
CA GLU A 52 -12.29 15.54 6.75
C GLU A 52 -12.27 14.14 7.39
N ILE A 53 -11.76 13.13 6.67
CA ILE A 53 -11.55 11.79 7.26
C ILE A 53 -10.44 11.80 8.33
N LEU A 54 -9.55 12.78 8.27
CA LEU A 54 -8.52 13.02 9.28
C LEU A 54 -9.10 13.85 10.42
N ASP A 55 -8.71 13.51 11.65
CA ASP A 55 -9.10 14.28 12.84
C ASP A 55 -8.31 15.61 12.89
N VAL A 56 -8.71 16.52 12.01
CA VAL A 56 -8.14 17.87 11.88
C VAL A 56 -9.25 18.88 11.73
N ASP A 57 -9.47 19.66 12.79
CA ASP A 57 -10.51 20.66 12.83
C ASP A 57 -9.96 22.08 12.68
N GLY A 58 -10.38 22.76 11.63
CA GLY A 58 -10.11 24.18 11.44
C GLY A 58 -11.08 25.05 12.24
N ILE A 59 -10.62 26.25 12.60
CA ILE A 59 -11.42 27.22 13.37
C ILE A 59 -12.74 27.58 12.67
N CYS A 60 -12.79 27.47 11.34
CA CYS A 60 -14.01 27.67 10.56
C CYS A 60 -13.98 26.83 9.27
N GLY A 61 -15.14 26.71 8.60
CA GLY A 61 -15.32 25.90 7.40
C GLY A 61 -14.34 26.19 6.26
N GLY A 62 -13.90 27.43 6.09
CA GLY A 62 -12.91 27.80 5.07
C GLY A 62 -11.55 27.14 5.29
N TYR A 63 -11.10 27.00 6.52
CA TYR A 63 -9.85 26.30 6.85
C TYR A 63 -9.97 24.78 6.60
N ASN A 64 -11.10 24.18 6.90
CA ASN A 64 -11.37 22.77 6.64
C ASN A 64 -11.36 22.48 5.14
N LEU A 65 -11.97 23.35 4.31
CA LEU A 65 -11.93 23.24 2.86
C LEU A 65 -10.49 23.40 2.31
N GLN A 66 -9.73 24.35 2.82
CA GLN A 66 -8.35 24.56 2.40
C GLN A 66 -7.47 23.36 2.75
N PHE A 67 -7.67 22.78 3.95
CA PHE A 67 -6.99 21.56 4.36
C PHE A 67 -7.36 20.39 3.45
N ALA A 68 -8.65 20.20 3.15
CA ALA A 68 -9.13 19.13 2.29
C ALA A 68 -8.50 19.20 0.88
N TRP A 69 -8.43 20.37 0.28
CA TRP A 69 -7.82 20.56 -1.04
C TRP A 69 -6.32 20.34 -1.01
N SER A 70 -5.62 20.87 -0.02
CA SER A 70 -4.17 20.76 0.09
C SER A 70 -3.74 19.32 0.36
N SER A 71 -4.36 18.66 1.32
CA SER A 71 -4.09 17.24 1.66
C SER A 71 -4.45 16.32 0.49
N GLY A 72 -5.58 16.55 -0.19
CA GLY A 72 -5.98 15.80 -1.38
C GLY A 72 -5.00 15.92 -2.54
N MET A 73 -4.47 17.12 -2.78
CA MET A 73 -3.45 17.36 -3.81
C MET A 73 -2.14 16.61 -3.49
N ILE A 74 -1.69 16.66 -2.23
CA ILE A 74 -0.47 15.97 -1.78
C ILE A 74 -0.66 14.46 -1.90
N ALA A 75 -1.76 13.93 -1.33
CA ALA A 75 -2.09 12.50 -1.38
C ALA A 75 -2.14 11.97 -2.82
N GLY A 76 -2.85 12.66 -3.71
CA GLY A 76 -2.97 12.27 -5.11
C GLY A 76 -1.63 12.25 -5.85
N ARG A 77 -0.79 13.26 -5.64
CA ARG A 77 0.55 13.34 -6.25
C ARG A 77 1.47 12.21 -5.75
N CYS A 78 1.48 11.96 -4.45
CA CYS A 78 2.30 10.91 -3.85
C CYS A 78 1.83 9.50 -4.24
N ALA A 79 0.52 9.27 -4.26
CA ALA A 79 -0.07 8.01 -4.71
C ALA A 79 0.28 7.70 -6.17
N ALA A 80 0.17 8.68 -7.07
CA ALA A 80 0.54 8.52 -8.47
C ALA A 80 2.03 8.20 -8.65
N GLY A 81 2.93 8.93 -7.98
CA GLY A 81 4.37 8.68 -8.04
C GLY A 81 4.77 7.30 -7.51
N ASN A 82 4.12 6.80 -6.46
CA ASN A 82 4.36 5.45 -5.94
C ASN A 82 3.80 4.36 -6.86
N ALA A 83 2.69 4.59 -7.54
CA ALA A 83 2.14 3.67 -8.54
C ALA A 83 3.09 3.49 -9.73
N GLU A 84 3.69 4.57 -10.21
CA GLU A 84 4.69 4.52 -11.29
C GLU A 84 5.94 3.75 -10.88
N LYS A 85 6.51 4.00 -9.70
CA LYS A 85 7.67 3.27 -9.18
C LYS A 85 7.39 1.77 -9.09
N LYS A 86 6.25 1.37 -8.52
CA LYS A 86 5.84 -0.05 -8.45
C LYS A 86 5.67 -0.69 -9.82
N SER A 87 5.20 0.04 -10.83
CA SER A 87 5.04 -0.47 -12.20
C SER A 87 6.38 -0.70 -12.89
N ILE A 88 7.35 0.19 -12.70
CA ILE A 88 8.72 0.07 -13.23
C ILE A 88 9.44 -1.11 -12.58
N GLU A 89 9.31 -1.26 -11.27
CA GLU A 89 9.92 -2.37 -10.53
C GLU A 89 9.38 -3.72 -10.98
N LYS A 90 8.06 -3.87 -11.12
CA LYS A 90 7.44 -5.09 -11.67
C LYS A 90 7.99 -5.44 -13.05
N LYS A 91 8.06 -4.48 -13.97
CA LYS A 91 8.61 -4.69 -15.32
C LYS A 91 10.08 -5.10 -15.30
N SER A 92 10.86 -4.57 -14.37
CA SER A 92 12.29 -4.92 -14.23
C SER A 92 12.49 -6.35 -13.71
N ILE A 93 11.65 -6.79 -12.75
CA ILE A 93 11.66 -8.15 -12.21
C ILE A 93 11.24 -9.16 -13.30
N GLU A 94 10.20 -8.84 -14.07
CA GLU A 94 9.71 -9.68 -15.15
C GLU A 94 10.78 -9.88 -16.24
N LYS A 95 11.47 -8.81 -16.66
CA LYS A 95 12.60 -8.90 -17.60
C LYS A 95 13.71 -9.80 -17.08
N LYS A 96 14.12 -9.66 -15.81
CA LYS A 96 15.13 -10.53 -15.18
C LYS A 96 14.71 -12.00 -15.14
N ASN A 97 13.43 -12.28 -14.90
CA ASN A 97 12.90 -13.64 -14.88
C ASN A 97 12.89 -14.28 -16.29
N ILE A 98 12.55 -13.51 -17.33
CA ILE A 98 12.59 -13.96 -18.72
C ILE A 98 14.03 -14.27 -19.13
N GLU A 99 14.98 -13.43 -18.79
CA GLU A 99 16.39 -13.63 -19.09
C GLU A 99 16.97 -14.86 -18.37
N LYS A 100 16.63 -15.07 -17.10
CA LYS A 100 16.97 -16.32 -16.38
C LYS A 100 16.42 -17.57 -17.08
N LYS A 101 15.16 -17.56 -17.51
CA LYS A 101 14.57 -18.69 -18.25
C LYS A 101 15.26 -18.94 -19.57
N ARG A 102 15.64 -17.90 -20.32
CA ARG A 102 16.40 -18.02 -21.58
C ARG A 102 17.78 -18.62 -21.36
N ASN A 103 18.47 -18.25 -20.27
CA ASN A 103 19.80 -18.76 -19.95
C ASN A 103 19.78 -20.22 -19.46
N ILE A 104 18.72 -20.65 -18.76
CA ILE A 104 18.52 -22.06 -18.37
C ILE A 104 18.34 -22.93 -19.62
N ASN A 105 17.55 -22.48 -20.60
CA ASN A 105 17.32 -23.21 -21.85
C ASN A 105 18.53 -23.22 -22.80
N LYS A 106 19.52 -22.35 -22.61
CA LYS A 106 20.77 -22.30 -23.40
C LYS A 106 21.89 -23.17 -22.81
N LYS A 107 21.77 -23.67 -21.56
CA LYS A 107 22.76 -24.64 -21.06
C LYS A 107 22.62 -25.94 -21.85
N PRO A 108 23.70 -26.44 -22.51
CA PRO A 108 23.68 -27.73 -23.18
C PRO A 108 23.30 -28.79 -22.13
N MET A 109 22.34 -29.67 -22.47
CA MET A 109 22.10 -30.87 -21.66
C MET A 109 23.41 -31.68 -21.65
N GLU A 110 24.12 -31.67 -20.52
CA GLU A 110 25.21 -32.62 -20.30
C GLU A 110 24.60 -34.03 -20.42
N LYS A 111 24.92 -34.71 -21.54
CA LYS A 111 24.56 -36.11 -21.75
C LYS A 111 25.25 -36.88 -20.66
N LYS A 112 24.55 -37.22 -19.58
CA LYS A 112 25.07 -38.19 -18.60
C LYS A 112 25.40 -39.47 -19.32
N PRO A 113 26.61 -40.02 -19.16
CA PRO A 113 27.02 -41.22 -19.89
C PRO A 113 26.14 -42.41 -19.46
N VAL A 114 25.43 -42.95 -20.46
CA VAL A 114 24.48 -44.08 -20.30
C VAL A 114 25.19 -45.40 -19.85
N LYS A 115 26.52 -45.41 -19.77
CA LYS A 115 27.32 -46.61 -19.48
C LYS A 115 27.20 -47.19 -18.06
N LYS A 116 26.72 -46.45 -17.08
CA LYS A 116 26.66 -47.01 -15.71
C LYS A 116 25.42 -47.81 -15.37
N TYR A 117 24.41 -47.86 -16.22
CA TYR A 117 23.18 -48.61 -15.95
C TYR A 117 23.17 -50.04 -16.50
N ALA A 118 23.98 -50.34 -17.53
CA ALA A 118 24.08 -51.68 -18.14
C ALA A 118 24.90 -52.62 -17.28
N GLU A 119 26.00 -52.18 -16.68
CA GLU A 119 26.87 -53.03 -15.87
C GLU A 119 26.22 -53.53 -14.54
N LYS A 120 25.37 -52.70 -13.92
CA LYS A 120 24.68 -53.16 -12.69
C LYS A 120 23.61 -54.23 -12.90
N LYS A 121 23.03 -54.32 -14.08
CA LYS A 121 22.04 -55.36 -14.39
C LYS A 121 22.70 -56.70 -14.73
N TYR A 122 23.90 -56.70 -15.29
CA TYR A 122 24.61 -57.92 -15.66
C TYR A 122 25.20 -58.67 -14.44
N THR A 123 25.76 -57.92 -13.48
CA THR A 123 26.34 -58.51 -12.26
C THR A 123 25.31 -59.03 -11.26
N GLN A 124 24.05 -58.59 -11.32
CA GLN A 124 22.98 -59.18 -10.49
C GLN A 124 22.41 -60.49 -11.09
N LYS A 125 22.46 -60.69 -12.40
CA LYS A 125 21.94 -61.88 -13.06
C LYS A 125 22.90 -63.07 -12.91
N THR A 126 24.21 -62.86 -12.92
CA THR A 126 25.21 -63.90 -12.69
C THR A 126 25.35 -64.38 -11.26
N ARG A 127 24.94 -63.56 -10.27
CA ARG A 127 24.93 -63.95 -8.86
C ARG A 127 23.69 -64.79 -8.46
N ARG A 128 22.65 -64.84 -9.29
CA ARG A 128 21.44 -65.64 -9.04
C ARG A 128 21.54 -67.06 -9.60
N THR A 129 22.39 -67.33 -10.58
CA THR A 129 22.60 -68.65 -11.17
C THR A 129 23.71 -69.50 -10.52
N ALA A 130 24.47 -68.86 -9.58
CA ALA A 130 25.52 -69.57 -8.83
C ALA A 130 25.10 -70.06 -7.41
N ARG A 131 23.76 -70.11 -7.12
CA ARG A 131 23.20 -70.52 -5.83
C ARG A 131 22.04 -71.53 -5.99
N THR A 132 22.07 -72.32 -7.05
CA THR A 132 21.30 -73.56 -7.18
C THR A 132 22.31 -74.68 -7.51
#